data_bc2bda24c822e934784ea35d608b3184
#
_entry.id   bc2bda24c822e934784ea35d608b3184
#
_cell.length_a   1.000
_cell.length_b   1.000
_cell.length_c   1.000
_cell.angle_alpha   90.00
_cell.angle_beta   90.00
_cell.angle_gamma   90.00
#
_symmetry.space_group_name_H-M   'P 1'
#
loop_
_entity.id
_entity.type
_entity.pdbx_description
1 polymer ?
#
loop_
_entity_poly.entity_id
_entity_poly.type
_entity_poly.pdbx_seq_one_letter_code
_entity_poly.pdbx_strand_id
1 'polypeptide(L)'
;VCDVHWLTGAEKFIMFGSCGSLDREKTSGKYIIPTESYRGEGCSYYYAEPADYILIRNADKLSAIFDEIGVPFVKGRTWTTDALYRETAGLVQKRKNEGCLAVEMELAGVEALCAFYGLELYDFLEAGDVLEESAYDAKELAGANHNLGKLMIALEVAKRI
;
A
#
# COMPACT_ATOMS: atom_id res chain seq x y z
N VAL A 1 12.22 -9.08 -1.23
CA VAL A 1 13.11 -7.98 -1.65
C VAL A 1 14.56 -8.43 -1.58
N CYS A 2 15.10 -8.75 -0.41
CA CYS A 2 16.54 -9.08 -0.25
C CYS A 2 17.03 -10.15 -1.22
N ASP A 3 16.37 -11.30 -1.29
CA ASP A 3 16.79 -12.40 -2.17
C ASP A 3 16.81 -11.98 -3.64
N VAL A 4 15.79 -11.23 -4.08
CA VAL A 4 15.74 -10.71 -5.45
C VAL A 4 16.87 -9.72 -5.69
N HIS A 5 17.10 -8.77 -4.78
CA HIS A 5 18.21 -7.83 -4.87
C HIS A 5 19.56 -8.54 -4.98
N TRP A 6 19.86 -9.46 -4.05
CA TRP A 6 21.14 -10.16 -4.01
C TRP A 6 21.40 -11.10 -5.21
N LEU A 7 20.33 -11.71 -5.74
CA LEU A 7 20.44 -12.65 -6.85
C LEU A 7 20.47 -11.95 -8.23
N THR A 8 19.79 -10.82 -8.37
CA THR A 8 19.59 -10.18 -9.68
C THR A 8 20.23 -8.79 -9.81
N GLY A 9 20.62 -8.18 -8.70
CA GLY A 9 21.07 -6.78 -8.67
C GLY A 9 19.92 -5.76 -8.80
N ALA A 10 18.66 -6.18 -8.66
CA ALA A 10 17.52 -5.26 -8.74
C ALA A 10 17.56 -4.23 -7.60
N GLU A 11 17.46 -2.95 -7.93
CA GLU A 11 17.45 -1.82 -6.99
C GLU A 11 16.12 -1.11 -6.91
N LYS A 12 15.21 -1.37 -7.84
CA LYS A 12 13.86 -0.80 -7.91
C LYS A 12 12.81 -1.89 -7.85
N PHE A 13 11.84 -1.70 -6.99
CA PHE A 13 10.77 -2.65 -6.73
C PHE A 13 9.41 -1.98 -6.93
N ILE A 14 8.52 -2.67 -7.62
CA ILE A 14 7.13 -2.27 -7.73
C ILE A 14 6.30 -3.29 -6.95
N MET A 15 5.65 -2.83 -5.90
CA MET A 15 4.71 -3.61 -5.13
C MET A 15 3.29 -3.20 -5.51
N PHE A 16 2.41 -4.17 -5.65
CA PHE A 16 1.00 -3.90 -5.88
C PHE A 16 0.16 -5.06 -5.34
N GLY A 17 -0.98 -4.75 -4.79
CA GLY A 17 -1.82 -5.74 -4.15
C GLY A 17 -3.26 -5.30 -4.00
N SER A 18 -4.05 -6.10 -3.29
CA SER A 18 -5.35 -5.71 -2.77
C SER A 18 -5.21 -5.21 -1.34
N CYS A 19 -6.15 -4.37 -0.91
CA CYS A 19 -6.22 -3.84 0.45
C CYS A 19 -7.68 -3.74 0.90
N GLY A 20 -7.90 -3.65 2.20
CA GLY A 20 -9.18 -3.25 2.76
C GLY A 20 -9.34 -1.73 2.70
N SER A 21 -10.43 -1.26 2.08
CA SER A 21 -10.76 0.16 2.09
C SER A 21 -11.31 0.60 3.44
N LEU A 22 -10.84 1.72 3.94
CA LEU A 22 -11.38 2.41 5.11
C LEU A 22 -12.28 3.60 4.72
N ASP A 23 -12.35 3.95 3.43
CA ASP A 23 -13.15 5.06 2.91
C ASP A 23 -13.61 4.73 1.47
N ARG A 24 -14.77 4.06 1.38
CA ARG A 24 -15.35 3.62 0.10
C ARG A 24 -15.55 4.78 -0.90
N GLU A 25 -16.00 5.93 -0.45
CA GLU A 25 -16.28 7.06 -1.33
C GLU A 25 -15.03 7.57 -2.03
N LYS A 26 -13.90 7.59 -1.32
CA LYS A 26 -12.63 8.04 -1.88
C LYS A 26 -11.94 6.99 -2.74
N THR A 27 -12.08 5.71 -2.40
CA THR A 27 -11.29 4.63 -3.02
C THR A 27 -12.01 3.93 -4.17
N SER A 28 -13.34 4.02 -4.26
CA SER A 28 -14.13 3.33 -5.29
C SER A 28 -13.69 3.71 -6.71
N GLY A 29 -13.36 2.71 -7.53
CA GLY A 29 -12.92 2.89 -8.91
C GLY A 29 -11.55 3.55 -9.08
N LYS A 30 -10.75 3.63 -8.02
CA LYS A 30 -9.42 4.24 -8.03
C LYS A 30 -8.40 3.32 -7.38
N TYR A 31 -7.16 3.39 -7.85
CA TYR A 31 -6.03 2.85 -7.11
C TYR A 31 -5.66 3.78 -5.94
N ILE A 32 -5.07 3.21 -4.92
CA ILE A 32 -4.58 3.96 -3.76
C ILE A 32 -3.06 4.01 -3.86
N ILE A 33 -2.50 5.22 -3.84
CA ILE A 33 -1.05 5.44 -3.73
C ILE A 33 -0.76 5.88 -2.29
N PRO A 34 -0.15 5.00 -1.48
CA PRO A 34 0.18 5.32 -0.09
C PRO A 34 1.21 6.44 0.00
N THR A 35 0.97 7.40 0.90
CA THR A 35 1.91 8.49 1.20
C THR A 35 2.69 8.23 2.47
N GLU A 36 2.06 7.62 3.45
CA GLU A 36 2.62 7.15 4.71
C GLU A 36 1.89 5.86 5.11
N SER A 37 2.55 4.98 5.84
CA SER A 37 1.88 3.81 6.43
C SER A 37 2.05 3.77 7.94
N TYR A 38 0.94 3.53 8.67
CA TYR A 38 0.97 3.22 10.08
C TYR A 38 1.64 1.86 10.30
N ARG A 39 2.59 1.82 11.22
CA ARG A 39 3.44 0.65 11.50
C ARG A 39 2.77 -0.25 12.55
N GLY A 40 1.70 -0.93 12.17
CA GLY A 40 0.98 -1.89 13.02
C GLY A 40 1.54 -3.31 12.95
N GLU A 41 2.82 -3.46 12.65
CA GLU A 41 3.55 -4.71 12.47
C GLU A 41 4.93 -4.65 13.17
N GLY A 42 5.67 -5.74 13.17
CA GLY A 42 6.96 -5.80 13.87
C GLY A 42 8.20 -5.61 13.00
N CYS A 43 8.10 -5.89 11.70
CA CYS A 43 9.24 -5.97 10.79
C CYS A 43 9.94 -4.62 10.59
N SER A 44 9.19 -3.54 10.38
CA SER A 44 9.75 -2.22 10.08
C SER A 44 10.64 -1.67 11.20
N TYR A 45 10.42 -2.08 12.44
CA TYR A 45 11.22 -1.63 13.61
C TYR A 45 12.65 -2.17 13.62
N TYR A 46 12.97 -3.18 12.77
CA TYR A 46 14.34 -3.66 12.58
C TYR A 46 15.13 -2.84 11.57
N TYR A 47 14.45 -2.01 10.75
CA TYR A 47 15.06 -1.30 9.62
C TYR A 47 14.89 0.21 9.67
N ALA A 48 14.02 0.74 10.51
CA ALA A 48 13.77 2.18 10.63
C ALA A 48 13.60 2.59 12.11
N GLU A 49 13.98 3.83 12.42
CA GLU A 49 13.80 4.41 13.76
C GLU A 49 12.34 4.32 14.22
N PRO A 50 12.08 4.18 15.54
CA PRO A 50 10.73 4.09 16.07
C PRO A 50 9.88 5.32 15.73
N ALA A 51 8.74 5.08 15.09
CA ALA A 51 7.72 6.09 14.80
C ALA A 51 6.40 5.37 14.54
N ASP A 52 5.28 6.06 14.69
CA ASP A 52 3.95 5.52 14.38
C ASP A 52 3.73 5.34 12.88
N TYR A 53 4.29 6.22 12.06
CA TYR A 53 4.17 6.21 10.61
C TYR A 53 5.54 6.16 9.93
N ILE A 54 5.58 5.53 8.76
CA ILE A 54 6.72 5.58 7.85
C ILE A 54 6.31 6.28 6.55
N LEU A 55 7.16 7.20 6.07
CA LEU A 55 6.97 7.90 4.79
C LEU A 55 7.21 6.94 3.62
N ILE A 56 6.33 6.95 2.63
CA ILE A 56 6.49 6.22 1.37
C ILE A 56 7.17 7.16 0.36
N ARG A 57 8.47 6.97 0.19
CA ARG A 57 9.39 7.93 -0.45
C ARG A 57 9.05 8.26 -1.90
N ASN A 58 8.54 7.30 -2.68
CA ASN A 58 8.27 7.47 -4.10
C ASN A 58 6.79 7.72 -4.44
N ALA A 59 5.93 8.03 -3.46
CA ALA A 59 4.51 8.27 -3.68
C ALA A 59 4.24 9.40 -4.70
N ASP A 60 4.99 10.50 -4.63
CA ASP A 60 4.82 11.63 -5.56
C ASP A 60 5.28 11.29 -6.97
N LYS A 61 6.40 10.58 -7.11
CA LYS A 61 6.91 10.12 -8.41
C LYS A 61 5.94 9.14 -9.06
N LEU A 62 5.39 8.19 -8.28
CA LEU A 62 4.40 7.25 -8.76
C LEU A 62 3.09 7.93 -9.17
N SER A 63 2.61 8.91 -8.38
CA SER A 63 1.39 9.64 -8.74
C SER A 63 1.54 10.42 -10.05
N ALA A 64 2.70 11.03 -10.31
CA ALA A 64 2.97 11.69 -11.58
C ALA A 64 2.93 10.72 -12.78
N ILE A 65 3.45 9.49 -12.58
CA ILE A 65 3.36 8.44 -13.62
C ILE A 65 1.90 8.02 -13.85
N PHE A 66 1.10 7.88 -12.79
CA PHE A 66 -0.33 7.54 -12.91
C PHE A 66 -1.13 8.62 -13.64
N ASP A 67 -0.84 9.90 -13.39
CA ASP A 67 -1.41 11.02 -14.15
C ASP A 67 -1.04 10.94 -15.63
N GLU A 68 0.23 10.67 -15.95
CA GLU A 68 0.71 10.55 -17.34
C GLU A 68 0.02 9.42 -18.10
N ILE A 69 -0.17 8.26 -17.47
CA ILE A 69 -0.80 7.08 -18.11
C ILE A 69 -2.33 7.08 -17.98
N GLY A 70 -2.93 8.09 -17.34
CA GLY A 70 -4.36 8.25 -17.20
C GLY A 70 -5.04 7.23 -16.29
N VAL A 71 -4.33 6.70 -15.28
CA VAL A 71 -4.87 5.74 -14.31
C VAL A 71 -5.48 6.49 -13.13
N PRO A 72 -6.78 6.31 -12.82
CA PRO A 72 -7.41 6.97 -11.68
C PRO A 72 -6.82 6.51 -10.35
N PHE A 73 -6.47 7.45 -9.49
CA PHE A 73 -5.93 7.15 -8.15
C PHE A 73 -6.36 8.15 -7.10
N VAL A 74 -6.12 7.79 -5.84
CA VAL A 74 -6.20 8.67 -4.68
C VAL A 74 -4.93 8.48 -3.84
N LYS A 75 -4.40 9.57 -3.30
CA LYS A 75 -3.26 9.54 -2.36
C LYS A 75 -3.74 9.63 -0.93
N GLY A 76 -3.11 8.88 -0.03
CA GLY A 76 -3.43 8.96 1.38
C GLY A 76 -2.61 8.00 2.23
N ARG A 77 -2.83 8.08 3.54
CA ARG A 77 -2.21 7.15 4.49
C ARG A 77 -2.79 5.75 4.35
N THR A 78 -1.98 4.76 4.69
CA THR A 78 -2.42 3.38 4.88
C THR A 78 -2.11 2.91 6.30
N TRP A 79 -2.62 1.76 6.64
CA TRP A 79 -2.33 1.04 7.87
C TRP A 79 -1.78 -0.34 7.50
N THR A 80 -0.50 -0.60 7.78
CA THR A 80 0.07 -1.93 7.72
C THR A 80 -0.20 -2.66 9.03
N THR A 81 -0.77 -3.85 8.99
CA THR A 81 -1.02 -4.71 10.16
C THR A 81 -0.57 -6.14 9.92
N ASP A 82 0.03 -6.78 10.91
CA ASP A 82 0.35 -8.22 10.90
C ASP A 82 -0.74 -9.09 11.55
N ALA A 83 -1.85 -8.46 11.96
CA ALA A 83 -2.89 -9.09 12.75
C ALA A 83 -4.29 -8.81 12.22
N LEU A 84 -4.63 -9.35 11.05
CA LEU A 84 -5.91 -9.19 10.35
C LEU A 84 -7.13 -9.32 11.30
N TYR A 85 -7.15 -10.35 12.14
CA TYR A 85 -8.27 -10.57 13.07
C TYR A 85 -8.29 -9.61 14.27
N ARG A 86 -7.38 -8.64 14.31
CA ARG A 86 -7.34 -7.55 15.30
C ARG A 86 -7.74 -6.20 14.72
N GLU A 87 -8.23 -6.16 13.50
CA GLU A 87 -8.83 -4.96 12.87
C GLU A 87 -10.20 -4.66 13.49
N THR A 88 -10.19 -4.32 14.78
CA THR A 88 -11.42 -4.03 15.54
C THR A 88 -12.05 -2.71 15.08
N ALA A 89 -13.37 -2.55 15.23
CA ALA A 89 -14.08 -1.32 14.88
C ALA A 89 -13.43 -0.05 15.48
N GLY A 90 -12.96 -0.14 16.73
CA GLY A 90 -12.27 0.98 17.39
C GLY A 90 -10.92 1.33 16.71
N LEU A 91 -10.13 0.34 16.27
CA LEU A 91 -8.89 0.58 15.54
C LEU A 91 -9.17 1.11 14.13
N VAL A 92 -10.13 0.54 13.43
CA VAL A 92 -10.59 1.06 12.12
C VAL A 92 -10.96 2.52 12.23
N GLN A 93 -11.81 2.89 13.20
CA GLN A 93 -12.21 4.29 13.40
C GLN A 93 -11.02 5.19 13.74
N LYS A 94 -10.08 4.71 14.57
CA LYS A 94 -8.87 5.46 14.90
C LYS A 94 -8.04 5.72 13.64
N ARG A 95 -7.79 4.71 12.81
CA ARG A 95 -7.01 4.87 11.58
C ARG A 95 -7.70 5.78 10.56
N LYS A 96 -9.03 5.67 10.42
CA LYS A 96 -9.82 6.62 9.60
C LYS A 96 -9.65 8.07 10.07
N ASN A 97 -9.73 8.32 11.36
CA ASN A 97 -9.55 9.66 11.94
C ASN A 97 -8.13 10.22 11.74
N GLU A 98 -7.13 9.34 11.62
CA GLU A 98 -5.75 9.69 11.29
C GLU A 98 -5.51 9.88 9.78
N GLY A 99 -6.55 9.69 8.94
CA GLY A 99 -6.50 9.87 7.50
C GLY A 99 -6.08 8.64 6.70
N CYS A 100 -6.10 7.45 7.32
CA CYS A 100 -5.86 6.22 6.58
C CYS A 100 -7.04 5.91 5.65
N LEU A 101 -6.73 5.62 4.39
CA LEU A 101 -7.69 5.22 3.34
C LEU A 101 -7.80 3.71 3.20
N ALA A 102 -6.77 2.97 3.60
CA ALA A 102 -6.67 1.54 3.41
C ALA A 102 -5.90 0.85 4.53
N VAL A 103 -6.13 -0.46 4.65
CA VAL A 103 -5.36 -1.39 5.48
C VAL A 103 -4.80 -2.50 4.60
N GLU A 104 -3.55 -2.87 4.83
CA GLU A 104 -2.81 -3.93 4.14
C GLU A 104 -1.80 -4.56 5.13
N MET A 105 -0.95 -5.47 4.69
CA MET A 105 -0.13 -6.26 5.62
C MET A 105 1.39 -6.19 5.39
N GLU A 106 1.91 -5.45 4.40
CA GLU A 106 3.31 -5.54 3.96
C GLU A 106 4.06 -4.21 3.89
N LEU A 107 3.39 -3.13 3.53
CA LEU A 107 4.02 -1.91 3.02
C LEU A 107 5.04 -1.28 3.98
N ALA A 108 4.69 -1.13 5.26
CA ALA A 108 5.58 -0.48 6.22
C ALA A 108 6.91 -1.24 6.37
N GLY A 109 6.87 -2.57 6.44
CA GLY A 109 8.05 -3.42 6.53
C GLY A 109 8.89 -3.38 5.27
N VAL A 110 8.26 -3.43 4.10
CA VAL A 110 8.95 -3.41 2.80
C VAL A 110 9.59 -2.05 2.54
N GLU A 111 8.89 -0.93 2.82
CA GLU A 111 9.46 0.42 2.68
C GLU A 111 10.65 0.64 3.63
N ALA A 112 10.52 0.23 4.90
CA ALA A 112 11.60 0.34 5.88
C ALA A 112 12.85 -0.42 5.42
N LEU A 113 12.68 -1.65 4.93
CA LEU A 113 13.77 -2.48 4.41
C LEU A 113 14.40 -1.86 3.16
N CYS A 114 13.58 -1.39 2.21
CA CYS A 114 14.09 -0.73 1.00
C CYS A 114 14.87 0.54 1.35
N ALA A 115 14.37 1.36 2.29
CA ALA A 115 15.08 2.54 2.76
C ALA A 115 16.43 2.20 3.39
N PHE A 116 16.47 1.17 4.24
CA PHE A 116 17.69 0.72 4.93
C PHE A 116 18.80 0.28 3.96
N TYR A 117 18.44 -0.41 2.89
CA TYR A 117 19.39 -0.86 1.86
C TYR A 117 19.61 0.12 0.70
N GLY A 118 19.01 1.32 0.74
CA GLY A 118 19.14 2.29 -0.34
C GLY A 118 18.39 1.92 -1.62
N LEU A 119 17.39 1.04 -1.52
CA LEU A 119 16.56 0.57 -2.63
C LEU A 119 15.33 1.47 -2.82
N GLU A 120 14.74 1.47 -4.02
CA GLU A 120 13.53 2.20 -4.34
C GLU A 120 12.30 1.27 -4.32
N LEU A 121 11.24 1.69 -3.62
CA LEU A 121 9.93 1.04 -3.63
C LEU A 121 8.89 1.96 -4.27
N TYR A 122 8.05 1.41 -5.14
CA TYR A 122 6.87 2.04 -5.72
C TYR A 122 5.67 1.16 -5.39
N ASP A 123 4.69 1.69 -4.66
CA ASP A 123 3.55 0.90 -4.21
C ASP A 123 2.20 1.50 -4.58
N PHE A 124 1.30 0.67 -5.09
CA PHE A 124 -0.09 1.01 -5.32
C PHE A 124 -1.02 -0.16 -5.01
N LEU A 125 -2.21 0.16 -4.52
CA LEU A 125 -3.16 -0.82 -4.00
C LEU A 125 -4.51 -0.69 -4.71
N GLU A 126 -5.25 -1.80 -4.78
CA GLU A 126 -6.64 -1.86 -5.22
C GLU A 126 -7.53 -2.27 -4.05
N ALA A 127 -8.60 -1.51 -3.78
CA ALA A 127 -9.55 -1.89 -2.75
C ALA A 127 -10.31 -3.17 -3.17
N GLY A 128 -10.17 -4.23 -2.38
CA GLY A 128 -10.83 -5.52 -2.60
C GLY A 128 -11.97 -5.77 -1.63
N ASP A 129 -11.89 -5.18 -0.47
CA ASP A 129 -12.92 -5.24 0.57
C ASP A 129 -13.07 -3.89 1.25
N VAL A 130 -14.13 -3.72 2.01
CA VAL A 130 -14.44 -2.50 2.72
C VAL A 130 -14.71 -2.80 4.18
N LEU A 131 -13.97 -2.11 5.06
CA LEU A 131 -14.14 -2.18 6.50
C LEU A 131 -14.95 -0.95 6.97
N GLU A 132 -16.23 -1.15 7.22
CA GLU A 132 -17.10 -0.15 7.85
C GLU A 132 -17.36 -0.51 9.32
N GLU A 133 -17.77 0.49 10.13
CA GLU A 133 -18.00 0.29 11.57
C GLU A 133 -19.01 -0.83 11.88
N SER A 134 -19.98 -1.04 11.00
CA SER A 134 -21.10 -1.98 11.20
C SER A 134 -21.09 -3.19 10.26
N ALA A 135 -20.22 -3.22 9.24
CA ALA A 135 -20.23 -4.28 8.24
C ALA A 135 -18.87 -4.45 7.57
N TYR A 136 -18.56 -5.70 7.28
CA TYR A 136 -17.45 -6.10 6.39
C TYR A 136 -18.04 -6.50 5.03
N ASP A 137 -17.55 -5.88 3.95
CA ASP A 137 -17.98 -6.21 2.58
C ASP A 137 -16.78 -6.66 1.74
N ALA A 138 -16.72 -7.94 1.43
CA ALA A 138 -15.65 -8.59 0.67
C ALA A 138 -16.04 -8.93 -0.78
N LYS A 139 -17.11 -8.34 -1.32
CA LYS A 139 -17.63 -8.74 -2.64
C LYS A 139 -16.64 -8.55 -3.78
N GLU A 140 -15.76 -7.56 -3.69
CA GLU A 140 -14.79 -7.23 -4.72
C GLU A 140 -13.43 -7.90 -4.52
N LEU A 141 -13.19 -8.54 -3.35
CA LEU A 141 -11.89 -9.10 -2.97
C LEU A 141 -11.35 -10.11 -3.99
N ALA A 142 -12.19 -11.04 -4.45
CA ALA A 142 -11.77 -12.03 -5.44
C ALA A 142 -11.39 -11.36 -6.78
N GLY A 143 -12.16 -10.36 -7.22
CA GLY A 143 -11.86 -9.58 -8.42
C GLY A 143 -10.55 -8.81 -8.29
N ALA A 144 -10.36 -8.09 -7.19
CA ALA A 144 -9.15 -7.33 -6.93
C ALA A 144 -7.90 -8.24 -6.87
N ASN A 145 -7.98 -9.40 -6.20
CA ASN A 145 -6.87 -10.33 -6.12
C ASN A 145 -6.42 -10.91 -7.47
N HIS A 146 -7.35 -11.07 -8.40
CA HIS A 146 -7.08 -11.64 -9.73
C HIS A 146 -7.04 -10.62 -10.87
N ASN A 147 -7.03 -9.32 -10.56
CA ASN A 147 -7.01 -8.26 -11.56
C ASN A 147 -5.63 -8.15 -12.24
N LEU A 148 -5.54 -8.68 -13.47
CA LEU A 148 -4.34 -8.55 -14.31
C LEU A 148 -4.04 -7.10 -14.72
N GLY A 149 -4.99 -6.19 -14.59
CA GLY A 149 -4.80 -4.76 -14.84
C GLY A 149 -3.69 -4.17 -13.99
N LYS A 150 -3.55 -4.62 -12.74
CA LYS A 150 -2.44 -4.19 -11.87
C LYS A 150 -1.06 -4.53 -12.45
N LEU A 151 -0.90 -5.72 -13.02
CA LEU A 151 0.34 -6.11 -13.67
C LEU A 151 0.64 -5.22 -14.90
N MET A 152 -0.37 -4.89 -15.69
CA MET A 152 -0.20 -4.00 -16.85
C MET A 152 0.22 -2.60 -16.42
N ILE A 153 -0.38 -2.06 -15.37
CA ILE A 153 0.02 -0.78 -14.75
C ILE A 153 1.46 -0.86 -14.24
N ALA A 154 1.81 -1.93 -13.50
CA ALA A 154 3.17 -2.12 -12.99
C ALA A 154 4.21 -2.16 -14.13
N LEU A 155 3.91 -2.78 -15.28
CA LEU A 155 4.77 -2.78 -16.46
C LEU A 155 4.91 -1.37 -17.06
N GLU A 156 3.84 -0.56 -17.08
CA GLU A 156 3.92 0.83 -17.53
C GLU A 156 4.73 1.71 -16.57
N VAL A 157 4.61 1.47 -15.25
CA VAL A 157 5.45 2.12 -14.24
C VAL A 157 6.92 1.73 -14.43
N ALA A 158 7.21 0.43 -14.63
CA ALA A 158 8.58 -0.08 -14.81
C ALA A 158 9.33 0.55 -15.99
N LYS A 159 8.62 1.00 -17.03
CA LYS A 159 9.21 1.70 -18.18
C LYS A 159 9.62 3.14 -17.87
N ARG A 160 9.18 3.72 -16.74
CA ARG A 160 9.29 5.16 -16.41
C ARG A 160 10.13 5.44 -15.16
N ILE A 161 10.54 4.41 -14.44
CA ILE A 161 11.36 4.52 -13.22
C ILE A 161 12.84 4.21 -13.45
#